data_ee4c1ac68ffb6a18350b71d6ff0245b2
#
_entry.id   ee4c1ac68ffb6a18350b71d6ff0245b2
#
_cell.length_a   1.000
_cell.length_b   1.000
_cell.length_c   1.000
_cell.angle_alpha   90.00
_cell.angle_beta   90.00
_cell.angle_gamma   90.00
#
_symmetry.space_group_name_H-M   'P 1'
#
loop_
_entity.id
_entity.type
_entity.pdbx_description
1 polymer ?
#
loop_
_entity_poly.entity_id
_entity_poly.type
_entity_poly.pdbx_seq_one_letter_code
_entity_poly.pdbx_strand_id
1 'polypeptide(L)'
;MKHSKKLVTLSVLTTMSGAAIYFLNKTLDTAAVRKNLLASAEKEIFSWQFGDIFYTKKGTGTPMLLLHDLHCASSGREWQYIEDTLAKDHTVYTLDLLGCGRSDKPAITYTNFLYVQLIVTFIKQVIGCPTDVIASGLSGSFVVTACNTAPKCFGRIMMINPTDLAKLNKIPDKRSRFLKRMIELPLVGTLLYHTLTGRSNIELLFTESYYHNPFHRSPEDVDAFYESAHLQNSAGKYLFASLAGNYVNLNIGHALKHIDNSIFLIGGEEEPGIAETFALYTALNTSIETQ
;
A
#
# COMPACT_ATOMS: atom_id res chain seq x y z
N MET A 1 -36.37 24.50 -32.90
CA MET A 1 -35.15 24.21 -33.68
C MET A 1 -33.86 24.72 -33.07
N LYS A 2 -33.73 25.94 -32.49
CA LYS A 2 -32.47 26.43 -31.89
C LYS A 2 -32.01 25.64 -30.64
N HIS A 3 -32.91 25.13 -29.79
CA HIS A 3 -32.57 24.35 -28.60
C HIS A 3 -32.06 22.94 -28.92
N SER A 4 -32.60 22.27 -29.95
CA SER A 4 -32.13 20.93 -30.35
C SER A 4 -30.70 20.96 -30.93
N LYS A 5 -30.37 22.01 -31.71
CA LYS A 5 -28.99 22.18 -32.23
C LYS A 5 -27.98 22.41 -31.12
N LYS A 6 -28.31 23.22 -30.08
CA LYS A 6 -27.45 23.44 -28.93
C LYS A 6 -27.24 22.16 -28.11
N LEU A 7 -28.28 21.36 -27.92
CA LEU A 7 -28.18 20.06 -27.24
C LEU A 7 -27.32 19.07 -28.02
N VAL A 8 -27.49 18.97 -29.33
CA VAL A 8 -26.64 18.11 -30.18
C VAL A 8 -25.18 18.56 -30.16
N THR A 9 -24.92 19.86 -30.28
CA THR A 9 -23.56 20.40 -30.22
C THR A 9 -22.92 20.11 -28.85
N LEU A 10 -23.63 20.29 -27.75
CA LEU A 10 -23.15 20.00 -26.39
C LEU A 10 -22.88 18.50 -26.22
N SER A 11 -23.75 17.63 -26.71
CA SER A 11 -23.53 16.18 -26.67
C SER A 11 -22.32 15.75 -27.47
N VAL A 12 -22.10 16.30 -28.66
CA VAL A 12 -20.93 16.00 -29.50
C VAL A 12 -19.65 16.49 -28.81
N LEU A 13 -19.62 17.70 -28.26
CA LEU A 13 -18.47 18.23 -27.55
C LEU A 13 -18.13 17.40 -26.31
N THR A 14 -19.12 16.98 -25.51
CA THR A 14 -18.92 16.13 -24.33
C THR A 14 -18.38 14.73 -24.70
N THR A 15 -18.91 14.16 -25.79
CA THR A 15 -18.44 12.86 -26.29
C THR A 15 -16.99 12.93 -26.80
N MET A 16 -16.66 13.97 -27.58
CA MET A 16 -15.29 14.17 -28.07
C MET A 16 -14.31 14.42 -26.90
N SER A 17 -14.71 15.21 -25.90
CA SER A 17 -13.89 15.42 -24.70
C SER A 17 -13.68 14.13 -23.91
N GLY A 18 -14.74 13.32 -23.76
CA GLY A 18 -14.66 12.01 -23.09
C GLY A 18 -13.72 11.04 -23.81
N ALA A 19 -13.81 10.97 -25.14
CA ALA A 19 -12.91 10.15 -25.97
C ALA A 19 -11.45 10.62 -25.85
N ALA A 20 -11.20 11.92 -25.89
CA ALA A 20 -9.86 12.48 -25.75
C ALA A 20 -9.24 12.11 -24.37
N ILE A 21 -10.01 12.26 -23.29
CA ILE A 21 -9.57 11.88 -21.95
C ILE A 21 -9.30 10.36 -21.86
N TYR A 22 -10.15 9.53 -22.45
CA TYR A 22 -9.95 8.08 -22.50
C TYR A 22 -8.63 7.70 -23.19
N PHE A 23 -8.36 8.26 -24.37
CA PHE A 23 -7.12 8.00 -25.11
C PHE A 23 -5.89 8.51 -24.35
N LEU A 24 -6.00 9.67 -23.71
CA LEU A 24 -4.92 10.21 -22.88
C LEU A 24 -4.60 9.27 -21.70
N ASN A 25 -5.61 8.86 -20.93
CA ASN A 25 -5.43 7.92 -19.82
C ASN A 25 -4.79 6.62 -20.32
N LYS A 26 -5.29 6.05 -21.43
CA LYS A 26 -4.76 4.81 -22.02
C LYS A 26 -3.30 4.93 -22.45
N THR A 27 -2.93 6.09 -22.99
CA THR A 27 -1.55 6.37 -23.39
C THR A 27 -0.63 6.46 -22.17
N LEU A 28 -1.09 7.14 -21.11
CA LEU A 28 -0.35 7.24 -19.85
C LEU A 28 -0.15 5.87 -19.19
N ASP A 29 -1.21 5.05 -19.10
CA ASP A 29 -1.12 3.69 -18.57
C ASP A 29 -0.10 2.85 -19.35
N THR A 30 -0.19 2.88 -20.68
CA THR A 30 0.72 2.09 -21.53
C THR A 30 2.18 2.55 -21.41
N ALA A 31 2.41 3.85 -21.32
CA ALA A 31 3.73 4.43 -21.14
C ALA A 31 4.33 4.07 -19.77
N ALA A 32 3.52 4.09 -18.71
CA ALA A 32 3.95 3.81 -17.34
C ALA A 32 4.47 2.37 -17.16
N VAL A 33 3.79 1.39 -17.76
CA VAL A 33 4.12 -0.04 -17.59
C VAL A 33 5.12 -0.55 -18.63
N ARG A 34 5.65 0.31 -19.50
CA ARG A 34 6.50 -0.09 -20.64
C ARG A 34 7.81 -0.75 -20.20
N LYS A 35 8.38 -0.33 -19.08
CA LYS A 35 9.67 -0.83 -18.58
C LYS A 35 9.58 -2.21 -17.97
N ASN A 36 8.39 -2.65 -17.55
CA ASN A 36 8.12 -3.95 -16.94
C ASN A 36 9.08 -4.30 -15.77
N LEU A 37 9.35 -3.31 -14.92
CA LEU A 37 10.32 -3.41 -13.82
C LEU A 37 9.83 -4.30 -12.67
N LEU A 38 8.52 -4.52 -12.58
CA LEU A 38 7.91 -5.41 -11.58
C LEU A 38 7.79 -6.86 -12.06
N ALA A 39 8.31 -7.19 -13.27
CA ALA A 39 8.37 -8.57 -13.69
C ALA A 39 9.23 -9.39 -12.72
N SER A 40 8.74 -10.56 -12.33
CA SER A 40 9.45 -11.50 -11.45
C SER A 40 9.42 -12.89 -12.06
N ALA A 41 10.57 -13.58 -12.02
CA ALA A 41 10.66 -14.99 -12.35
C ALA A 41 10.05 -15.87 -11.25
N GLU A 42 10.14 -15.44 -10.01
CA GLU A 42 9.55 -16.07 -8.83
C GLU A 42 8.15 -15.49 -8.64
N LYS A 43 7.15 -16.27 -9.05
CA LYS A 43 5.76 -15.83 -9.04
C LYS A 43 4.88 -16.88 -8.39
N GLU A 44 4.30 -16.50 -7.27
CA GLU A 44 3.25 -17.26 -6.62
C GLU A 44 1.97 -16.42 -6.53
N ILE A 45 0.83 -17.08 -6.59
CA ILE A 45 -0.48 -16.44 -6.51
C ILE A 45 -1.30 -17.11 -5.42
N PHE A 46 -1.81 -16.30 -4.52
CA PHE A 46 -2.80 -16.71 -3.54
C PHE A 46 -4.17 -16.19 -3.97
N SER A 47 -5.04 -17.08 -4.43
CA SER A 47 -6.42 -16.72 -4.79
C SER A 47 -7.24 -16.45 -3.54
N TRP A 48 -7.58 -15.19 -3.32
CA TRP A 48 -8.32 -14.72 -2.17
C TRP A 48 -9.69 -14.17 -2.59
N GLN A 49 -10.65 -14.13 -1.66
CA GLN A 49 -12.05 -13.76 -1.97
C GLN A 49 -12.25 -12.39 -2.65
N PHE A 50 -11.28 -11.46 -2.53
CA PHE A 50 -11.36 -10.13 -3.14
C PHE A 50 -10.42 -9.95 -4.34
N GLY A 51 -9.70 -10.98 -4.75
CA GLY A 51 -8.79 -10.96 -5.88
C GLY A 51 -7.52 -11.77 -5.64
N ASP A 52 -6.75 -11.96 -6.68
CA ASP A 52 -5.48 -12.68 -6.64
C ASP A 52 -4.38 -11.82 -6.00
N ILE A 53 -3.69 -12.41 -5.04
CA ILE A 53 -2.60 -11.79 -4.29
C ILE A 53 -1.28 -12.36 -4.80
N PHE A 54 -0.45 -11.48 -5.32
CA PHE A 54 0.90 -11.83 -5.72
C PHE A 54 1.83 -11.90 -4.51
N TYR A 55 2.68 -12.92 -4.47
CA TYR A 55 3.76 -12.99 -3.50
C TYR A 55 4.97 -13.73 -4.09
N THR A 56 6.13 -13.53 -3.46
CA THR A 56 7.34 -14.33 -3.70
C THR A 56 7.66 -15.15 -2.47
N LYS A 57 8.37 -16.26 -2.67
CA LYS A 57 8.86 -17.14 -1.61
C LYS A 57 10.31 -17.49 -1.86
N LYS A 58 11.19 -17.14 -0.91
CA LYS A 58 12.64 -17.39 -1.02
C LYS A 58 13.21 -18.00 0.24
N GLY A 59 14.29 -18.75 0.10
CA GLY A 59 15.04 -19.32 1.21
C GLY A 59 14.36 -20.51 1.90
N THR A 60 14.97 -20.96 3.00
CA THR A 60 14.49 -22.06 3.85
C THR A 60 14.80 -21.75 5.31
N GLY A 61 13.92 -22.13 6.22
CA GLY A 61 14.05 -21.87 7.66
C GLY A 61 12.75 -21.39 8.28
N THR A 62 12.83 -20.65 9.37
CA THR A 62 11.65 -20.09 10.04
C THR A 62 10.90 -19.13 9.13
N PRO A 63 9.55 -19.18 9.05
CA PRO A 63 8.79 -18.32 8.15
C PRO A 63 8.84 -16.86 8.58
N MET A 64 9.01 -15.99 7.60
CA MET A 64 9.01 -14.55 7.76
C MET A 64 8.15 -13.90 6.65
N LEU A 65 7.24 -13.02 7.04
CA LEU A 65 6.35 -12.30 6.12
C LEU A 65 6.77 -10.83 6.05
N LEU A 66 7.04 -10.34 4.84
CA LEU A 66 7.37 -8.94 4.56
C LEU A 66 6.17 -8.23 3.96
N LEU A 67 5.75 -7.13 4.58
CA LEU A 67 4.62 -6.30 4.16
C LEU A 67 5.09 -4.86 3.93
N HIS A 68 5.05 -4.43 2.68
CA HIS A 68 5.39 -3.06 2.28
C HIS A 68 4.40 -2.03 2.85
N ASP A 69 4.78 -0.75 2.88
CA ASP A 69 3.85 0.33 3.27
C ASP A 69 2.65 0.39 2.33
N LEU A 70 1.48 0.71 2.87
CA LEU A 70 0.25 0.77 2.08
C LEU A 70 0.16 2.09 1.31
N HIS A 71 0.62 2.07 0.07
CA HIS A 71 0.44 3.13 -0.90
C HIS A 71 0.14 2.53 -2.28
N CYS A 72 -0.64 3.22 -3.12
CA CYS A 72 -1.05 2.70 -4.44
C CYS A 72 0.13 2.44 -5.39
N ALA A 73 1.29 3.01 -5.11
CA ALA A 73 2.53 2.82 -5.86
C ALA A 73 3.47 1.79 -5.23
N SER A 74 3.23 1.35 -3.99
CA SER A 74 4.08 0.39 -3.29
C SER A 74 3.92 -1.03 -3.82
N SER A 75 4.92 -1.86 -3.57
CA SER A 75 4.94 -3.30 -3.86
C SER A 75 6.01 -3.98 -3.02
N GLY A 76 6.08 -5.30 -3.05
CA GLY A 76 7.13 -6.08 -2.40
C GLY A 76 8.57 -5.71 -2.84
N ARG A 77 8.73 -4.96 -3.93
CA ARG A 77 10.04 -4.41 -4.33
C ARG A 77 10.68 -3.52 -3.23
N GLU A 78 9.91 -2.99 -2.31
CA GLU A 78 10.42 -2.26 -1.14
C GLU A 78 11.48 -3.06 -0.38
N TRP A 79 11.37 -4.39 -0.37
CA TRP A 79 12.23 -5.31 0.37
C TRP A 79 13.41 -5.85 -0.42
N GLN A 80 13.58 -5.47 -1.69
CA GLN A 80 14.58 -6.05 -2.62
C GLN A 80 16.01 -6.04 -2.08
N TYR A 81 16.37 -5.05 -1.26
CA TYR A 81 17.73 -4.91 -0.75
C TYR A 81 18.05 -5.79 0.46
N ILE A 82 17.04 -6.30 1.16
CA ILE A 82 17.23 -7.12 2.35
C ILE A 82 16.69 -8.55 2.21
N GLU A 83 15.80 -8.79 1.25
CA GLU A 83 15.11 -10.07 1.04
C GLU A 83 16.11 -11.23 0.91
N ASP A 84 17.14 -11.10 0.06
CA ASP A 84 18.15 -12.14 -0.16
C ASP A 84 19.02 -12.39 1.09
N THR A 85 19.21 -11.40 1.94
CA THR A 85 19.94 -11.55 3.21
C THR A 85 19.09 -12.32 4.22
N LEU A 86 17.81 -11.98 4.35
CA LEU A 86 16.88 -12.68 5.23
C LEU A 86 16.63 -14.12 4.78
N ALA A 87 16.63 -14.36 3.46
CA ALA A 87 16.41 -15.69 2.88
C ALA A 87 17.54 -16.70 3.14
N LYS A 88 18.68 -16.27 3.70
CA LYS A 88 19.76 -17.19 4.11
C LYS A 88 19.35 -18.09 5.27
N ASP A 89 18.58 -17.54 6.22
CA ASP A 89 18.21 -18.20 7.47
C ASP A 89 16.67 -18.37 7.64
N HIS A 90 15.88 -17.75 6.75
CA HIS A 90 14.42 -17.73 6.83
C HIS A 90 13.78 -18.20 5.53
N THR A 91 12.55 -18.70 5.63
CA THR A 91 11.65 -18.79 4.48
C THR A 91 10.90 -17.45 4.40
N VAL A 92 11.33 -16.59 3.50
CA VAL A 92 10.81 -15.23 3.34
C VAL A 92 9.64 -15.22 2.36
N TYR A 93 8.51 -14.69 2.78
CA TYR A 93 7.34 -14.43 1.95
C TYR A 93 7.20 -12.92 1.77
N THR A 94 7.30 -12.43 0.55
CA THR A 94 7.13 -11.00 0.24
C THR A 94 5.83 -10.81 -0.51
N LEU A 95 4.91 -10.07 0.09
CA LEU A 95 3.54 -9.92 -0.38
C LEU A 95 3.33 -8.56 -1.05
N ASP A 96 2.71 -8.55 -2.23
CA ASP A 96 2.07 -7.34 -2.76
C ASP A 96 0.65 -7.28 -2.18
N LEU A 97 0.35 -6.28 -1.36
CA LEU A 97 -0.98 -6.14 -0.76
C LEU A 97 -2.06 -5.90 -1.83
N LEU A 98 -3.30 -6.31 -1.58
CA LEU A 98 -4.42 -6.06 -2.50
C LEU A 98 -4.51 -4.57 -2.84
N GLY A 99 -4.63 -4.25 -4.11
CA GLY A 99 -4.61 -2.86 -4.60
C GLY A 99 -3.21 -2.31 -4.92
N CYS A 100 -2.14 -3.05 -4.60
CA CYS A 100 -0.74 -2.65 -4.77
C CYS A 100 -0.01 -3.58 -5.74
N GLY A 101 1.11 -3.10 -6.28
CA GLY A 101 2.03 -3.91 -7.07
C GLY A 101 1.36 -4.76 -8.14
N ARG A 102 1.66 -6.05 -8.11
CA ARG A 102 1.19 -7.08 -9.05
C ARG A 102 -0.10 -7.76 -8.62
N SER A 103 -0.55 -7.55 -7.36
CA SER A 103 -1.83 -8.05 -6.85
C SER A 103 -3.02 -7.37 -7.54
N ASP A 104 -4.16 -8.02 -7.51
CA ASP A 104 -5.40 -7.47 -8.06
C ASP A 104 -5.78 -6.14 -7.41
N LYS A 105 -6.43 -5.28 -8.20
CA LYS A 105 -6.85 -3.94 -7.83
C LYS A 105 -8.36 -3.75 -8.04
N PRO A 106 -9.22 -4.51 -7.30
CA PRO A 106 -10.66 -4.42 -7.47
C PRO A 106 -11.21 -3.02 -7.18
N ALA A 107 -12.29 -2.67 -7.88
CA ALA A 107 -13.00 -1.40 -7.71
C ALA A 107 -13.90 -1.41 -6.46
N ILE A 108 -13.27 -1.46 -5.29
CA ILE A 108 -13.93 -1.50 -3.97
C ILE A 108 -13.47 -0.36 -3.08
N THR A 109 -14.12 -0.16 -1.94
CA THR A 109 -13.55 0.64 -0.85
C THR A 109 -12.60 -0.23 -0.04
N TYR A 110 -11.32 0.13 -0.04
CA TYR A 110 -10.32 -0.54 0.78
C TYR A 110 -10.43 -0.06 2.23
N THR A 111 -10.44 -1.01 3.14
CA THR A 111 -10.56 -0.75 4.59
C THR A 111 -9.45 -1.45 5.36
N ASN A 112 -9.19 -1.00 6.59
CA ASN A 112 -8.24 -1.65 7.48
C ASN A 112 -8.58 -3.14 7.71
N PHE A 113 -9.86 -3.47 7.94
CA PHE A 113 -10.28 -4.85 8.20
C PHE A 113 -10.04 -5.79 7.01
N LEU A 114 -10.08 -5.27 5.78
CA LEU A 114 -9.73 -6.04 4.59
C LEU A 114 -8.28 -6.53 4.69
N TYR A 115 -7.35 -5.65 5.06
CA TYR A 115 -5.93 -6.03 5.19
C TYR A 115 -5.67 -6.91 6.41
N VAL A 116 -6.32 -6.65 7.55
CA VAL A 116 -6.27 -7.52 8.72
C VAL A 116 -6.68 -8.95 8.35
N GLN A 117 -7.79 -9.10 7.63
CA GLN A 117 -8.30 -10.39 7.17
C GLN A 117 -7.36 -11.04 6.16
N LEU A 118 -6.81 -10.28 5.20
CA LEU A 118 -5.84 -10.77 4.23
C LEU A 118 -4.63 -11.39 4.92
N ILE A 119 -4.01 -10.65 5.85
CA ILE A 119 -2.80 -11.09 6.57
C ILE A 119 -3.07 -12.39 7.35
N VAL A 120 -4.14 -12.43 8.14
CA VAL A 120 -4.50 -13.63 8.92
C VAL A 120 -4.77 -14.82 8.01
N THR A 121 -5.51 -14.61 6.91
CA THR A 121 -5.85 -15.67 5.98
C THR A 121 -4.62 -16.18 5.25
N PHE A 122 -3.73 -15.28 4.81
CA PHE A 122 -2.47 -15.63 4.14
C PHE A 122 -1.58 -16.49 5.06
N ILE A 123 -1.37 -16.06 6.31
CA ILE A 123 -0.57 -16.84 7.26
C ILE A 123 -1.19 -18.23 7.47
N LYS A 124 -2.50 -18.31 7.64
CA LYS A 124 -3.19 -19.60 7.90
C LYS A 124 -3.20 -20.54 6.70
N GLN A 125 -3.42 -20.04 5.50
CA GLN A 125 -3.65 -20.88 4.32
C GLN A 125 -2.40 -21.12 3.49
N VAL A 126 -1.46 -20.15 3.44
CA VAL A 126 -0.25 -20.24 2.63
C VAL A 126 0.95 -20.65 3.46
N ILE A 127 1.15 -20.04 4.62
CA ILE A 127 2.33 -20.32 5.47
C ILE A 127 2.05 -21.51 6.42
N GLY A 128 0.91 -21.53 7.09
CA GLY A 128 0.42 -22.65 7.89
C GLY A 128 1.00 -22.78 9.30
N CYS A 129 1.86 -21.87 9.74
CA CYS A 129 2.49 -21.87 11.07
C CYS A 129 2.73 -20.46 11.59
N PRO A 130 3.07 -20.29 12.90
CA PRO A 130 3.41 -18.99 13.46
C PRO A 130 4.55 -18.34 12.69
N THR A 131 4.38 -17.06 12.33
CA THR A 131 5.23 -16.35 11.38
C THR A 131 5.75 -15.05 11.98
N ASP A 132 7.04 -14.80 11.86
CA ASP A 132 7.61 -13.49 12.15
C ASP A 132 7.19 -12.52 11.04
N VAL A 133 6.82 -11.29 11.40
CA VAL A 133 6.32 -10.31 10.43
C VAL A 133 7.13 -9.03 10.49
N ILE A 134 7.61 -8.57 9.34
CA ILE A 134 8.18 -7.23 9.18
C ILE A 134 7.19 -6.41 8.33
N ALA A 135 6.78 -5.26 8.85
CA ALA A 135 5.84 -4.38 8.16
C ALA A 135 6.30 -2.93 8.23
N SER A 136 6.23 -2.22 7.11
CA SER A 136 6.55 -0.79 7.08
C SER A 136 5.30 0.08 7.14
N GLY A 137 5.47 1.29 7.67
CA GLY A 137 4.49 2.36 7.67
C GLY A 137 3.12 1.95 8.20
N LEU A 138 2.09 2.21 7.40
CA LEU A 138 0.69 1.93 7.74
C LEU A 138 0.39 0.44 7.91
N SER A 139 1.11 -0.43 7.19
CA SER A 139 0.91 -1.88 7.26
C SER A 139 1.17 -2.46 8.65
N GLY A 140 2.05 -1.84 9.44
CA GLY A 140 2.26 -2.21 10.84
C GLY A 140 0.98 -2.15 11.67
N SER A 141 0.10 -1.19 11.41
CA SER A 141 -1.19 -1.07 12.13
C SER A 141 -2.14 -2.25 11.86
N PHE A 142 -2.10 -2.80 10.66
CA PHE A 142 -2.88 -4.00 10.30
C PHE A 142 -2.31 -5.25 10.96
N VAL A 143 -0.97 -5.36 11.02
CA VAL A 143 -0.28 -6.48 11.69
C VAL A 143 -0.61 -6.50 13.18
N VAL A 144 -0.55 -5.36 13.86
CA VAL A 144 -0.94 -5.23 15.27
C VAL A 144 -2.37 -5.71 15.49
N THR A 145 -3.31 -5.27 14.66
CA THR A 145 -4.71 -5.68 14.79
C THR A 145 -4.93 -7.14 14.43
N ALA A 146 -4.23 -7.64 13.42
CA ALA A 146 -4.27 -9.04 13.00
C ALA A 146 -3.73 -9.96 14.12
N CYS A 147 -2.63 -9.56 14.76
CA CYS A 147 -2.04 -10.27 15.90
C CYS A 147 -3.01 -10.30 17.09
N ASN A 148 -3.61 -9.17 17.45
CA ASN A 148 -4.62 -9.15 18.52
C ASN A 148 -5.83 -10.05 18.22
N THR A 149 -6.19 -10.21 16.94
CA THR A 149 -7.32 -11.07 16.52
C THR A 149 -6.95 -12.55 16.47
N ALA A 150 -5.72 -12.87 16.08
CA ALA A 150 -5.25 -14.25 15.89
C ALA A 150 -3.80 -14.41 16.38
N PRO A 151 -3.52 -14.25 17.69
CA PRO A 151 -2.16 -14.17 18.22
C PRO A 151 -1.30 -15.40 17.92
N LYS A 152 -1.91 -16.58 17.83
CA LYS A 152 -1.21 -17.83 17.51
C LYS A 152 -0.63 -17.89 16.09
N CYS A 153 -1.04 -16.99 15.21
CA CYS A 153 -0.51 -16.91 13.85
C CYS A 153 0.82 -16.13 13.77
N PHE A 154 1.16 -15.38 14.81
CA PHE A 154 2.27 -14.44 14.80
C PHE A 154 3.37 -14.88 15.77
N GLY A 155 4.61 -14.77 15.31
CA GLY A 155 5.81 -14.78 16.10
C GLY A 155 6.18 -13.37 16.56
N ARG A 156 7.39 -12.92 16.22
CA ARG A 156 7.87 -11.56 16.47
C ARG A 156 7.31 -10.61 15.42
N ILE A 157 7.05 -9.36 15.83
CA ILE A 157 6.57 -8.30 14.94
C ILE A 157 7.63 -7.20 14.91
N MET A 158 8.08 -6.82 13.72
CA MET A 158 8.96 -5.69 13.50
C MET A 158 8.22 -4.64 12.67
N MET A 159 8.14 -3.42 13.19
CA MET A 159 7.49 -2.31 12.51
C MET A 159 8.54 -1.27 12.13
N ILE A 160 8.67 -0.99 10.84
CA ILE A 160 9.62 -0.01 10.32
C ILE A 160 8.86 1.29 10.05
N ASN A 161 9.35 2.40 10.63
CA ASN A 161 8.71 3.73 10.55
C ASN A 161 7.20 3.67 10.77
N PRO A 162 6.73 3.17 11.94
CA PRO A 162 5.32 2.98 12.21
C PRO A 162 4.55 4.30 12.11
N THR A 163 3.34 4.23 11.55
CA THR A 163 2.48 5.41 11.40
C THR A 163 2.08 5.98 12.75
N ASP A 164 2.15 7.30 12.91
CA ASP A 164 1.71 8.02 14.11
C ASP A 164 0.25 7.71 14.47
N LEU A 165 -0.02 7.53 15.78
CA LEU A 165 -1.34 7.18 16.31
C LEU A 165 -2.40 8.26 16.04
N ALA A 166 -2.03 9.54 15.98
CA ALA A 166 -2.97 10.62 15.65
C ALA A 166 -3.43 10.53 14.19
N LYS A 167 -2.53 10.12 13.28
CA LYS A 167 -2.87 9.85 11.88
C LYS A 167 -3.79 8.64 11.76
N LEU A 168 -3.50 7.56 12.50
CA LEU A 168 -4.32 6.34 12.52
C LEU A 168 -5.74 6.58 13.06
N ASN A 169 -5.94 7.58 13.89
CA ASN A 169 -7.25 7.93 14.46
C ASN A 169 -8.13 8.79 13.53
N LYS A 170 -7.61 9.24 12.38
CA LYS A 170 -8.42 10.02 11.43
C LYS A 170 -9.47 9.13 10.77
N ILE A 171 -10.72 9.57 10.83
CA ILE A 171 -11.88 8.90 10.24
C ILE A 171 -12.40 9.63 9.00
N PRO A 172 -13.17 8.97 8.13
CA PRO A 172 -13.79 9.61 6.96
C PRO A 172 -14.73 10.75 7.36
N ASP A 173 -14.43 11.98 6.93
CA ASP A 173 -15.28 13.16 7.06
C ASP A 173 -15.98 13.54 5.75
N LYS A 174 -16.74 14.64 5.72
CA LYS A 174 -17.45 15.08 4.51
C LYS A 174 -16.50 15.43 3.35
N ARG A 175 -15.34 16.03 3.66
CA ARG A 175 -14.34 16.46 2.65
C ARG A 175 -13.59 15.25 2.07
N SER A 176 -13.12 14.37 2.92
CA SER A 176 -12.40 13.16 2.50
C SER A 176 -13.30 12.21 1.71
N ARG A 177 -14.58 12.06 2.09
CA ARG A 177 -15.58 11.31 1.31
C ARG A 177 -15.85 11.92 -0.07
N PHE A 178 -15.91 13.26 -0.16
CA PHE A 178 -16.06 13.94 -1.45
C PHE A 178 -14.82 13.71 -2.33
N LEU A 179 -13.61 13.87 -1.78
CA LEU A 179 -12.37 13.62 -2.51
C LEU A 179 -12.30 12.19 -3.03
N LYS A 180 -12.62 11.20 -2.18
CA LYS A 180 -12.72 9.79 -2.61
C LYS A 180 -13.62 9.64 -3.82
N ARG A 181 -14.85 10.17 -3.79
CA ARG A 181 -15.79 10.08 -4.90
C ARG A 181 -15.27 10.72 -6.18
N MET A 182 -14.59 11.85 -6.09
CA MET A 182 -13.99 12.53 -7.24
C MET A 182 -12.93 11.67 -7.92
N ILE A 183 -12.04 11.03 -7.12
CA ILE A 183 -10.98 10.15 -7.65
C ILE A 183 -11.57 8.88 -8.29
N GLU A 184 -12.66 8.35 -7.74
CA GLU A 184 -13.33 7.15 -8.26
C GLU A 184 -14.13 7.39 -9.55
N LEU A 185 -14.40 8.64 -9.94
CA LEU A 185 -15.11 8.93 -11.18
C LEU A 185 -14.40 8.28 -12.39
N PRO A 186 -15.16 7.72 -13.33
CA PRO A 186 -14.59 7.24 -14.58
C PRO A 186 -13.98 8.40 -15.36
N LEU A 187 -12.99 8.13 -16.19
CA LEU A 187 -12.28 9.07 -17.06
C LEU A 187 -11.63 10.25 -16.30
N VAL A 188 -12.42 11.17 -15.77
CA VAL A 188 -11.94 12.39 -15.08
C VAL A 188 -11.20 12.02 -13.78
N GLY A 189 -11.74 11.12 -12.98
CA GLY A 189 -11.08 10.64 -11.77
C GLY A 189 -9.78 9.87 -12.08
N THR A 190 -9.75 9.12 -13.18
CA THR A 190 -8.52 8.46 -13.65
C THR A 190 -7.49 9.49 -14.10
N LEU A 191 -7.89 10.54 -14.81
CA LEU A 191 -6.99 11.64 -15.20
C LEU A 191 -6.44 12.38 -13.96
N LEU A 192 -7.30 12.65 -12.97
CA LEU A 192 -6.87 13.21 -11.69
C LEU A 192 -5.85 12.30 -10.99
N TYR A 193 -6.12 11.00 -10.96
CA TYR A 193 -5.20 10.01 -10.40
C TYR A 193 -3.84 10.04 -11.11
N HIS A 194 -3.79 10.03 -12.46
CA HIS A 194 -2.55 10.17 -13.22
C HIS A 194 -1.78 11.45 -12.87
N THR A 195 -2.50 12.55 -12.65
CA THR A 195 -1.88 13.81 -12.24
C THR A 195 -1.23 13.69 -10.86
N LEU A 196 -1.94 13.07 -9.90
CA LEU A 196 -1.48 12.93 -8.52
C LEU A 196 -0.39 11.87 -8.34
N THR A 197 -0.39 10.84 -9.19
CA THR A 197 0.59 9.74 -9.16
C THR A 197 1.59 9.81 -10.32
N GLY A 198 1.71 10.98 -10.94
CA GLY A 198 2.70 11.22 -12.00
C GLY A 198 4.13 10.99 -11.49
N ARG A 199 5.04 10.63 -12.41
CA ARG A 199 6.42 10.28 -12.09
C ARG A 199 7.11 11.33 -11.20
N SER A 200 6.90 12.62 -11.49
CA SER A 200 7.48 13.71 -10.69
C SER A 200 6.95 13.75 -9.26
N ASN A 201 5.66 13.43 -9.03
CA ASN A 201 5.10 13.36 -7.67
C ASN A 201 5.61 12.15 -6.91
N ILE A 202 5.80 11.01 -7.59
CA ILE A 202 6.46 9.84 -6.98
C ILE A 202 7.91 10.15 -6.66
N GLU A 203 8.63 10.83 -7.55
CA GLU A 203 9.98 11.29 -7.30
C GLU A 203 10.06 12.22 -6.07
N LEU A 204 9.10 13.12 -5.93
CA LEU A 204 8.97 14.00 -4.76
C LEU A 204 8.71 13.20 -3.47
N LEU A 205 7.85 12.17 -3.53
CA LEU A 205 7.61 11.26 -2.40
C LEU A 205 8.91 10.59 -1.93
N PHE A 206 9.76 10.16 -2.86
CA PHE A 206 11.06 9.59 -2.53
C PHE A 206 11.98 10.60 -1.85
N THR A 207 12.02 11.85 -2.34
CA THR A 207 12.91 12.88 -1.81
C THR A 207 12.44 13.49 -0.50
N GLU A 208 11.14 13.51 -0.24
CA GLU A 208 10.57 14.16 0.95
C GLU A 208 10.18 13.17 2.05
N SER A 209 9.95 11.88 1.70
CA SER A 209 9.38 10.93 2.67
C SER A 209 10.16 9.63 2.82
N TYR A 210 10.90 9.17 1.81
CA TYR A 210 11.56 7.87 1.89
C TYR A 210 13.08 7.94 2.07
N TYR A 211 13.72 9.01 1.63
CA TYR A 211 15.16 9.16 1.72
C TYR A 211 15.54 10.48 2.36
N HIS A 212 16.28 10.43 3.48
CA HIS A 212 16.89 11.65 4.05
C HIS A 212 17.83 12.30 3.05
N ASN A 213 18.67 11.51 2.37
CA ASN A 213 19.54 12.02 1.30
C ASN A 213 18.93 11.68 -0.08
N PRO A 214 18.35 12.66 -0.80
CA PRO A 214 17.71 12.44 -2.09
C PRO A 214 18.65 11.93 -3.19
N PHE A 215 19.97 12.03 -3.02
CA PHE A 215 20.95 11.47 -3.95
C PHE A 215 21.12 9.96 -3.85
N HIS A 216 20.65 9.32 -2.77
CA HIS A 216 20.72 7.87 -2.59
C HIS A 216 19.56 7.15 -3.28
N ARG A 217 18.54 7.86 -3.78
CA ARG A 217 17.43 7.25 -4.50
C ARG A 217 17.87 6.67 -5.83
N SER A 218 17.39 5.49 -6.16
CA SER A 218 17.54 4.90 -7.49
C SER A 218 16.45 5.45 -8.43
N PRO A 219 16.81 5.99 -9.61
CA PRO A 219 15.82 6.32 -10.63
C PRO A 219 14.95 5.13 -11.05
N GLU A 220 15.49 3.92 -10.98
CA GLU A 220 14.78 2.68 -11.27
C GLU A 220 13.69 2.38 -10.23
N ASP A 221 13.94 2.68 -8.95
CA ASP A 221 12.93 2.50 -7.90
C ASP A 221 11.77 3.49 -8.07
N VAL A 222 12.06 4.74 -8.44
CA VAL A 222 11.02 5.72 -8.80
C VAL A 222 10.18 5.22 -9.98
N ASP A 223 10.83 4.70 -11.02
CA ASP A 223 10.14 4.15 -12.19
C ASP A 223 9.31 2.89 -11.84
N ALA A 224 9.80 2.03 -10.96
CA ALA A 224 9.06 0.85 -10.50
C ALA A 224 7.82 1.22 -9.68
N PHE A 225 7.91 2.23 -8.81
CA PHE A 225 6.75 2.78 -8.09
C PHE A 225 5.76 3.43 -9.05
N TYR A 226 6.24 4.16 -10.05
CA TYR A 226 5.40 4.73 -11.10
C TYR A 226 4.67 3.63 -11.88
N GLU A 227 5.37 2.56 -12.26
CA GLU A 227 4.77 1.39 -12.90
C GLU A 227 3.71 0.73 -12.02
N SER A 228 4.03 0.48 -10.72
CA SER A 228 3.10 -0.12 -9.76
C SER A 228 1.77 0.64 -9.67
N ALA A 229 1.84 1.98 -9.57
CA ALA A 229 0.65 2.83 -9.49
C ALA A 229 -0.26 2.67 -10.72
N HIS A 230 0.31 2.41 -11.91
CA HIS A 230 -0.41 2.42 -13.18
C HIS A 230 -0.72 1.02 -13.73
N LEU A 231 -0.30 -0.05 -13.06
CA LEU A 231 -0.71 -1.41 -13.43
C LEU A 231 -2.24 -1.56 -13.45
N GLN A 232 -2.72 -2.48 -14.30
CA GLN A 232 -4.14 -2.81 -14.47
C GLN A 232 -4.98 -1.57 -14.84
N ASN A 233 -4.46 -0.73 -15.76
CA ASN A 233 -5.10 0.49 -16.24
C ASN A 233 -5.41 1.48 -15.11
N SER A 234 -4.43 1.74 -14.25
CA SER A 234 -4.55 2.65 -13.09
C SER A 234 -5.66 2.29 -12.10
N ALA A 235 -5.98 1.00 -11.97
CA ALA A 235 -6.97 0.53 -11.00
C ALA A 235 -6.53 0.80 -9.54
N GLY A 236 -5.26 1.06 -9.28
CA GLY A 236 -4.75 1.55 -7.98
C GLY A 236 -5.45 2.83 -7.48
N LYS A 237 -6.18 3.55 -8.35
CA LYS A 237 -6.97 4.73 -7.96
C LYS A 237 -8.01 4.46 -6.87
N TYR A 238 -8.58 3.25 -6.79
CA TYR A 238 -9.57 2.90 -5.78
C TYR A 238 -8.94 2.76 -4.39
N LEU A 239 -7.72 2.19 -4.31
CA LEU A 239 -6.93 2.21 -3.09
C LEU A 239 -6.53 3.64 -2.72
N PHE A 240 -5.97 4.40 -3.68
CA PHE A 240 -5.59 5.80 -3.47
C PHE A 240 -6.77 6.64 -2.96
N ALA A 241 -7.96 6.47 -3.54
CA ALA A 241 -9.19 7.13 -3.11
C ALA A 241 -9.58 6.74 -1.67
N SER A 242 -9.39 5.47 -1.30
CA SER A 242 -9.68 4.98 0.05
C SER A 242 -8.68 5.51 1.09
N LEU A 243 -7.39 5.62 0.73
CA LEU A 243 -6.36 6.28 1.53
C LEU A 243 -6.68 7.76 1.76
N ALA A 244 -6.93 8.50 0.67
CA ALA A 244 -7.33 9.92 0.73
C ALA A 244 -8.63 10.14 1.51
N GLY A 245 -9.50 9.14 1.53
CA GLY A 245 -10.75 9.10 2.28
C GLY A 245 -10.62 8.74 3.76
N ASN A 246 -9.43 8.37 4.26
CA ASN A 246 -9.16 7.84 5.60
C ASN A 246 -9.90 6.51 5.93
N TYR A 247 -10.30 5.72 4.91
CA TYR A 247 -11.00 4.46 5.12
C TYR A 247 -10.12 3.32 5.60
N VAL A 248 -8.81 3.43 5.41
CA VAL A 248 -7.81 2.43 5.80
C VAL A 248 -7.23 2.66 7.20
N ASN A 249 -7.48 3.82 7.78
CA ASN A 249 -6.99 4.15 9.12
C ASN A 249 -7.68 3.29 10.18
N LEU A 250 -6.93 2.98 11.23
CA LEU A 250 -7.39 2.10 12.30
C LEU A 250 -6.76 2.53 13.63
N ASN A 251 -7.59 2.78 14.64
CA ASN A 251 -7.10 2.97 16.00
C ASN A 251 -6.59 1.64 16.56
N ILE A 252 -5.30 1.56 16.78
CA ILE A 252 -4.64 0.35 17.29
C ILE A 252 -4.34 0.40 18.79
N GLY A 253 -4.70 1.47 19.48
CA GLY A 253 -4.34 1.67 20.90
C GLY A 253 -4.87 0.56 21.82
N HIS A 254 -6.06 0.02 21.55
CA HIS A 254 -6.58 -1.12 22.29
C HIS A 254 -5.79 -2.41 21.97
N ALA A 255 -5.51 -2.67 20.71
CA ALA A 255 -4.78 -3.86 20.29
C ALA A 255 -3.37 -3.87 20.87
N LEU A 256 -2.64 -2.76 20.79
CA LEU A 256 -1.29 -2.63 21.37
C LEU A 256 -1.23 -2.98 22.86
N LYS A 257 -2.24 -2.60 23.63
CA LYS A 257 -2.29 -2.90 25.09
C LYS A 257 -2.48 -4.37 25.42
N HIS A 258 -2.96 -5.18 24.46
CA HIS A 258 -3.36 -6.56 24.72
C HIS A 258 -2.53 -7.60 23.94
N ILE A 259 -1.51 -7.15 23.22
CA ILE A 259 -0.57 -8.05 22.53
C ILE A 259 0.54 -8.43 23.49
N ASP A 260 0.75 -9.74 23.63
CA ASP A 260 1.86 -10.33 24.40
C ASP A 260 3.05 -10.73 23.50
N ASN A 261 2.88 -10.68 22.18
CA ASN A 261 3.96 -10.96 21.23
C ASN A 261 5.03 -9.87 21.30
N SER A 262 6.29 -10.27 21.11
CA SER A 262 7.40 -9.29 21.03
C SER A 262 7.22 -8.35 19.84
N ILE A 263 7.25 -7.06 20.09
CA ILE A 263 7.16 -6.00 19.09
C ILE A 263 8.44 -5.18 19.12
N PHE A 264 9.06 -5.01 17.96
CA PHE A 264 10.23 -4.17 17.75
C PHE A 264 9.85 -3.00 16.84
N LEU A 265 10.14 -1.79 17.26
CA LEU A 265 10.00 -0.59 16.43
C LEU A 265 11.39 -0.19 15.92
N ILE A 266 11.50 -0.05 14.63
CA ILE A 266 12.72 0.40 13.96
C ILE A 266 12.38 1.69 13.24
N GLY A 267 13.16 2.74 13.48
CA GLY A 267 12.93 4.06 12.88
C GLY A 267 14.18 4.63 12.27
N GLY A 268 14.02 5.40 11.19
CA GLY A 268 15.09 6.24 10.69
C GLY A 268 15.34 7.39 11.68
N GLU A 269 16.60 7.64 12.04
CA GLU A 269 16.98 8.73 12.96
C GLU A 269 16.48 10.09 12.48
N GLU A 270 16.41 10.29 11.17
CA GLU A 270 15.98 11.54 10.53
C GLU A 270 14.48 11.54 10.16
N GLU A 271 13.73 10.47 10.50
CA GLU A 271 12.28 10.43 10.23
C GLU A 271 11.55 11.41 11.15
N PRO A 272 10.84 12.44 10.60
CA PRO A 272 10.17 13.44 11.42
C PRO A 272 9.13 12.84 12.36
N GLY A 273 9.23 13.12 13.66
CA GLY A 273 8.27 12.68 14.67
C GLY A 273 8.37 11.21 15.06
N ILE A 274 9.43 10.49 14.66
CA ILE A 274 9.59 9.08 14.98
C ILE A 274 9.76 8.85 16.49
N ALA A 275 10.53 9.71 17.16
CA ALA A 275 10.77 9.60 18.60
C ALA A 275 9.45 9.77 19.40
N GLU A 276 8.61 10.73 19.03
CA GLU A 276 7.29 10.94 19.63
C GLU A 276 6.38 9.74 19.35
N THR A 277 6.42 9.21 18.13
CA THR A 277 5.65 8.01 17.75
C THR A 277 6.08 6.83 18.61
N PHE A 278 7.38 6.58 18.78
CA PHE A 278 7.90 5.51 19.63
C PHE A 278 7.48 5.69 21.09
N ALA A 279 7.59 6.90 21.62
CA ALA A 279 7.15 7.20 22.98
C ALA A 279 5.65 6.89 23.21
N LEU A 280 4.79 7.21 22.23
CA LEU A 280 3.37 6.89 22.31
C LEU A 280 3.09 5.38 22.25
N TYR A 281 3.80 4.63 21.42
CA TYR A 281 3.64 3.18 21.31
C TYR A 281 4.11 2.47 22.58
N THR A 282 5.29 2.82 23.09
CA THR A 282 5.85 2.24 24.32
C THR A 282 5.04 2.60 25.57
N ALA A 283 4.42 3.78 25.60
CA ALA A 283 3.47 4.15 26.67
C ALA A 283 2.21 3.29 26.69
N LEU A 284 1.79 2.73 25.55
CA LEU A 284 0.65 1.81 25.45
C LEU A 284 1.00 0.37 25.81
N ASN A 285 2.24 -0.04 25.51
CA ASN A 285 2.72 -1.39 25.81
C ASN A 285 4.22 -1.33 26.11
N THR A 286 4.58 -1.53 27.37
CA THR A 286 5.96 -1.42 27.87
C THR A 286 6.88 -2.56 27.46
N SER A 287 6.36 -3.62 26.82
CA SER A 287 7.15 -4.72 26.26
C SER A 287 7.66 -4.43 24.83
N ILE A 288 7.30 -3.28 24.26
CA ILE A 288 7.78 -2.84 22.95
C ILE A 288 9.23 -2.37 23.08
N GLU A 289 10.10 -2.93 22.24
CA GLU A 289 11.51 -2.53 22.12
C GLU A 289 11.67 -1.55 20.95
N THR A 290 12.54 -0.55 21.10
CA THR A 290 12.81 0.48 20.07
C THR A 290 14.28 0.49 19.67
N GLN A 291 14.55 0.65 18.39
CA GLN A 291 15.88 0.79 17.81
C GLN A 291 15.96 1.90 16.78
#